data_f71cf037e027e4afcf72b31eb60ca2aa
#
_entry.id   f71cf037e027e4afcf72b31eb60ca2aa
#
_cell.length_a   1.000
_cell.length_b   1.000
_cell.length_c   1.000
_cell.angle_alpha   90.00
_cell.angle_beta   90.00
_cell.angle_gamma   90.00
#
_symmetry.space_group_name_H-M   'P 1'
#
loop_
_entity.id
_entity.type
_entity.pdbx_description
1 polymer ?
#
loop_
_entity_poly.entity_id
_entity_poly.type
_entity_poly.pdbx_seq_one_letter_code
_entity_poly.pdbx_strand_id
1 'polypeptide(L)'
;MVSTIDLIPIKGGGNIRLADDFSHSIQAVYGLSLTGGQDINQLHQQQTLEERDSYARRVLDGLSQALPMVKNLDPRCQVLLKTGRDEYQSFGLLPAIDHLQVLGEVLKQFKINRRRIIVYGTSYGGYTALLMGKFAPQTFSVIVENSGFVCTSIDYIVAKELSGKSGDFGITINQMNVNVSVDNPWTIMDETSPYFFADSHRQIRSLFNLSHWRKSATRYFIFHSTQDRLSRATTSIEMVDKFVNILRNYAQVDYTRVKTSDIDGKVFKNLSHGMNASLRGLFDRVVKTDKKHKLFKGTEENDFSLNSEYRLTCVDKIYVFNFKEDYTLTISLNSIES
;
A
#
# COMPACT_ATOMS: atom_id res chain seq x y z
N MET A 1 3.49 -1.48 15.59
CA MET A 1 4.65 -1.04 14.78
C MET A 1 4.23 -1.30 13.36
N VAL A 2 3.69 -0.30 12.67
CA VAL A 2 3.32 -0.46 11.27
C VAL A 2 4.64 -0.54 10.52
N SER A 3 4.93 -1.69 9.92
CA SER A 3 5.98 -1.76 8.92
C SER A 3 5.58 -0.78 7.82
N THR A 4 6.30 0.29 7.67
CA THR A 4 6.35 1.01 6.41
C THR A 4 6.65 -0.07 5.39
N ILE A 5 5.68 -0.35 4.53
CA ILE A 5 5.96 -1.11 3.32
C ILE A 5 6.81 -0.15 2.52
N ASP A 6 8.11 -0.29 2.64
CA ASP A 6 9.00 0.26 1.65
C ASP A 6 8.50 -0.32 0.34
N LEU A 7 8.13 0.54 -0.60
CA LEU A 7 7.75 0.18 -1.97
C LEU A 7 8.91 -0.52 -2.71
N ILE A 8 10.02 -0.69 -2.03
CA ILE A 8 11.13 -1.54 -2.38
C ILE A 8 11.02 -2.77 -1.48
N PRO A 9 10.43 -3.88 -1.93
CA PRO A 9 10.46 -5.11 -1.17
C PRO A 9 11.87 -5.71 -1.19
N ILE A 10 12.80 -5.09 -0.46
CA ILE A 10 14.10 -5.69 -0.18
C ILE A 10 13.93 -6.93 0.71
N LYS A 11 12.80 -7.08 1.37
CA LYS A 11 12.50 -8.26 2.20
C LYS A 11 11.86 -9.44 1.47
N GLY A 12 11.49 -9.31 0.21
CA GLY A 12 10.79 -10.37 -0.55
C GLY A 12 11.61 -11.08 -1.61
N GLY A 13 12.94 -10.99 -1.61
CA GLY A 13 13.78 -11.72 -2.58
C GLY A 13 13.60 -11.27 -4.05
N GLY A 14 13.11 -10.07 -4.28
CA GLY A 14 13.05 -9.46 -5.62
C GLY A 14 14.46 -9.24 -6.18
N ASN A 15 14.71 -9.68 -7.40
CA ASN A 15 15.95 -9.43 -8.12
C ASN A 15 15.85 -8.06 -8.79
N ILE A 16 16.74 -7.12 -8.44
CA ILE A 16 16.96 -5.91 -9.23
C ILE A 16 17.91 -6.30 -10.37
N ARG A 17 17.42 -6.30 -11.60
CA ARG A 17 18.27 -6.45 -12.79
C ARG A 17 18.36 -5.11 -13.51
N LEU A 18 19.58 -4.69 -13.86
CA LEU A 18 19.75 -3.71 -14.92
C LEU A 18 19.39 -4.38 -16.23
N ALA A 19 18.61 -3.71 -17.07
CA ALA A 19 18.30 -4.24 -18.39
C ALA A 19 19.61 -4.52 -19.13
N ASP A 20 19.71 -5.70 -19.75
CA ASP A 20 20.93 -6.13 -20.44
C ASP A 20 21.34 -5.12 -21.54
N ASP A 21 20.35 -4.52 -22.21
CA ASP A 21 20.53 -3.49 -23.23
C ASP A 21 21.20 -2.22 -22.67
N PHE A 22 20.96 -1.86 -21.41
CA PHE A 22 21.59 -0.70 -20.78
C PHE A 22 23.05 -0.97 -20.46
N SER A 23 23.35 -2.15 -19.93
CA SER A 23 24.70 -2.62 -19.66
C SER A 23 25.53 -2.65 -20.96
N HIS A 24 24.97 -3.22 -22.03
CA HIS A 24 25.61 -3.26 -23.35
C HIS A 24 25.77 -1.88 -23.98
N SER A 25 24.78 -1.01 -23.85
CA SER A 25 24.83 0.35 -24.39
C SER A 25 25.90 1.18 -23.72
N ILE A 26 26.05 1.10 -22.40
CA ILE A 26 27.14 1.82 -21.69
C ILE A 26 28.50 1.26 -22.03
N GLN A 27 28.67 -0.05 -22.14
CA GLN A 27 29.90 -0.67 -22.52
C GLN A 27 30.31 -0.30 -23.96
N ALA A 28 29.36 -0.33 -24.91
CA ALA A 28 29.58 -0.02 -26.30
C ALA A 28 29.91 1.46 -26.55
N VAL A 29 29.24 2.37 -25.83
CA VAL A 29 29.38 3.82 -26.08
C VAL A 29 30.55 4.44 -25.29
N TYR A 30 30.83 3.95 -24.08
CA TYR A 30 31.77 4.58 -23.15
C TYR A 30 32.97 3.70 -22.78
N GLY A 31 33.02 2.46 -23.25
CA GLY A 31 34.06 1.50 -22.87
C GLY A 31 34.09 1.16 -21.38
N LEU A 32 33.03 1.52 -20.66
CA LEU A 32 32.87 1.28 -19.23
C LEU A 32 32.23 -0.09 -19.02
N SER A 33 32.99 -1.02 -18.48
CA SER A 33 32.42 -2.25 -17.98
C SER A 33 31.67 -1.94 -16.69
N LEU A 34 30.33 -1.90 -16.71
CA LEU A 34 29.54 -1.92 -15.51
C LEU A 34 29.56 -3.34 -14.95
N THR A 35 30.58 -3.65 -14.18
CA THR A 35 30.63 -4.89 -13.39
C THR A 35 29.51 -4.98 -12.37
N GLY A 36 28.78 -3.90 -12.18
CA GLY A 36 27.63 -3.81 -11.29
C GLY A 36 26.46 -4.75 -11.63
N GLY A 37 26.30 -5.19 -12.88
CA GLY A 37 25.26 -6.16 -13.24
C GLY A 37 25.51 -7.54 -12.62
N GLN A 38 26.76 -7.96 -12.52
CA GLN A 38 27.13 -9.17 -11.78
C GLN A 38 27.00 -8.96 -10.27
N ASP A 39 27.32 -7.78 -9.81
CA ASP A 39 27.31 -7.45 -8.40
C ASP A 39 25.89 -7.31 -7.83
N ILE A 40 24.93 -6.76 -8.58
CA ILE A 40 23.53 -6.73 -8.14
C ILE A 40 22.95 -8.15 -7.98
N ASN A 41 23.37 -9.09 -8.83
CA ASN A 41 23.01 -10.50 -8.65
C ASN A 41 23.65 -11.14 -7.40
N GLN A 42 24.69 -10.53 -6.82
CA GLN A 42 25.29 -10.98 -5.56
C GLN A 42 24.57 -10.44 -4.30
N LEU A 43 23.63 -9.49 -4.44
CA LEU A 43 22.78 -9.02 -3.33
C LEU A 43 22.08 -10.18 -2.59
N HIS A 44 21.79 -11.26 -3.31
CA HIS A 44 21.19 -12.47 -2.72
C HIS A 44 22.14 -13.32 -1.90
N GLN A 45 23.44 -13.12 -2.05
CA GLN A 45 24.47 -13.86 -1.32
C GLN A 45 24.78 -13.22 0.03
N GLN A 46 24.31 -12.00 0.26
CA GLN A 46 24.53 -11.28 1.51
C GLN A 46 23.58 -11.81 2.59
N GLN A 47 24.12 -12.20 3.73
CA GLN A 47 23.36 -12.90 4.79
C GLN A 47 22.59 -11.96 5.71
N THR A 48 23.00 -10.68 5.83
CA THR A 48 22.39 -9.71 6.74
C THR A 48 21.76 -8.53 6.01
N LEU A 49 20.78 -7.89 6.65
CA LEU A 49 20.14 -6.66 6.15
C LEU A 49 21.15 -5.51 5.98
N GLU A 50 22.10 -5.42 6.91
CA GLU A 50 23.11 -4.36 6.96
C GLU A 50 24.11 -4.49 5.79
N GLU A 51 24.49 -5.72 5.46
CA GLU A 51 25.32 -6.03 4.31
C GLU A 51 24.60 -5.71 2.99
N ARG A 52 23.32 -6.01 2.89
CA ARG A 52 22.47 -5.67 1.71
C ARG A 52 22.35 -4.17 1.51
N ASP A 53 22.08 -3.43 2.58
CA ASP A 53 21.98 -1.96 2.53
C ASP A 53 23.32 -1.32 2.16
N SER A 54 24.43 -1.79 2.73
CA SER A 54 25.77 -1.33 2.43
C SER A 54 26.14 -1.61 0.96
N TYR A 55 25.80 -2.78 0.46
CA TYR A 55 26.02 -3.17 -0.92
C TYR A 55 25.18 -2.36 -1.91
N ALA A 56 23.87 -2.20 -1.64
CA ALA A 56 22.98 -1.40 -2.46
C ALA A 56 23.45 0.06 -2.56
N ARG A 57 23.93 0.64 -1.44
CA ARG A 57 24.53 1.99 -1.45
C ARG A 57 25.78 2.06 -2.33
N ARG A 58 26.69 1.12 -2.24
CA ARG A 58 27.91 1.10 -3.10
C ARG A 58 27.56 1.00 -4.58
N VAL A 59 26.57 0.20 -4.97
CA VAL A 59 26.10 0.10 -6.34
C VAL A 59 25.47 1.42 -6.80
N LEU A 60 24.64 2.05 -5.97
CA LEU A 60 24.03 3.34 -6.26
C LEU A 60 25.07 4.46 -6.35
N ASP A 61 26.06 4.46 -5.46
CA ASP A 61 27.18 5.40 -5.49
C ASP A 61 28.05 5.23 -6.75
N GLY A 62 28.33 3.98 -7.14
CA GLY A 62 29.04 3.68 -8.38
C GLY A 62 28.28 4.14 -9.63
N LEU A 63 26.97 3.91 -9.67
CA LEU A 63 26.10 4.40 -10.75
C LEU A 63 26.03 5.94 -10.76
N SER A 64 25.95 6.60 -9.61
CA SER A 64 25.90 8.06 -9.52
C SER A 64 27.22 8.73 -9.94
N GLN A 65 28.36 8.05 -9.75
CA GLN A 65 29.67 8.51 -10.21
C GLN A 65 29.86 8.30 -11.72
N ALA A 66 29.34 7.20 -12.27
CA ALA A 66 29.45 6.90 -13.69
C ALA A 66 28.51 7.75 -14.57
N LEU A 67 27.34 8.10 -14.09
CA LEU A 67 26.30 8.78 -14.86
C LEU A 67 26.51 10.29 -15.15
N PRO A 68 27.25 11.10 -14.36
CA PRO A 68 27.58 12.46 -14.76
C PRO A 68 28.38 12.53 -16.07
N MET A 69 29.09 11.46 -16.41
CA MET A 69 29.82 11.34 -17.68
C MET A 69 28.91 11.05 -18.88
N VAL A 70 27.64 10.68 -18.60
CA VAL A 70 26.65 10.21 -19.58
C VAL A 70 25.54 11.26 -19.79
N LYS A 71 25.88 12.52 -19.79
CA LYS A 71 24.94 13.67 -19.87
C LYS A 71 23.98 13.67 -21.06
N ASN A 72 24.18 12.84 -22.07
CA ASN A 72 23.41 12.83 -23.33
C ASN A 72 22.72 11.48 -23.63
N LEU A 73 22.81 10.51 -22.77
CA LEU A 73 21.98 9.32 -22.89
C LEU A 73 20.66 9.60 -22.20
N ASP A 74 19.55 9.34 -22.89
CA ASP A 74 18.27 9.04 -22.27
C ASP A 74 18.39 7.61 -21.72
N PRO A 75 18.93 7.41 -20.51
CA PRO A 75 19.08 6.10 -19.95
C PRO A 75 17.68 5.74 -19.44
N ARG A 76 16.91 5.09 -20.25
CA ARG A 76 15.80 4.29 -19.77
C ARG A 76 16.39 3.14 -18.97
N CYS A 77 16.99 3.48 -17.83
CA CYS A 77 17.37 2.51 -16.81
C CYS A 77 16.08 1.83 -16.38
N GLN A 78 15.81 0.71 -16.98
CA GLN A 78 14.71 -0.12 -16.59
C GLN A 78 15.19 -0.98 -15.43
N VAL A 79 14.77 -0.64 -14.21
CA VAL A 79 14.96 -1.49 -13.05
C VAL A 79 13.80 -2.46 -13.05
N LEU A 80 14.06 -3.73 -13.31
CA LEU A 80 13.04 -4.77 -13.26
C LEU A 80 12.88 -5.24 -11.81
N LEU A 81 11.74 -4.92 -11.21
CA LEU A 81 11.34 -5.46 -9.93
C LEU A 81 10.68 -6.82 -10.15
N LYS A 82 11.44 -7.89 -9.93
CA LYS A 82 10.92 -9.25 -10.05
C LYS A 82 10.47 -9.76 -8.68
N THR A 83 9.23 -10.21 -8.60
CA THR A 83 8.73 -10.88 -7.40
C THR A 83 9.49 -12.19 -7.18
N GLY A 84 10.03 -12.40 -5.97
CA GLY A 84 10.73 -13.64 -5.63
C GLY A 84 9.74 -14.77 -5.35
N ARG A 85 10.10 -16.00 -5.70
CA ARG A 85 9.44 -17.25 -5.26
C ARG A 85 7.94 -17.36 -5.58
N ASP A 86 7.49 -16.91 -6.73
CA ASP A 86 6.06 -16.97 -7.13
C ASP A 86 5.10 -16.36 -6.09
N GLU A 87 5.58 -15.41 -5.29
CA GLU A 87 4.79 -14.76 -4.27
C GLU A 87 3.69 -13.89 -4.91
N TYR A 88 2.49 -14.04 -4.35
CA TYR A 88 1.33 -13.27 -4.76
C TYR A 88 1.45 -11.81 -4.30
N GLN A 89 1.59 -10.90 -5.26
CA GLN A 89 1.56 -9.46 -4.99
C GLN A 89 0.11 -8.98 -4.87
N SER A 90 -0.46 -9.11 -3.69
CA SER A 90 -1.81 -8.64 -3.42
C SER A 90 -1.80 -7.18 -3.00
N PHE A 91 -2.09 -6.29 -3.91
CA PHE A 91 -2.25 -4.88 -3.57
C PHE A 91 -3.46 -4.68 -2.66
N GLY A 92 -3.21 -4.44 -1.38
CA GLY A 92 -4.18 -4.09 -0.34
C GLY A 92 -4.92 -5.26 0.32
N LEU A 93 -5.36 -6.29 -0.41
CA LEU A 93 -6.24 -7.32 0.14
C LEU A 93 -5.54 -8.20 1.19
N LEU A 94 -4.49 -8.93 0.80
CA LEU A 94 -3.76 -9.80 1.74
C LEU A 94 -3.12 -9.00 2.88
N PRO A 95 -2.45 -7.86 2.66
CA PRO A 95 -1.95 -7.06 3.78
C PRO A 95 -3.02 -6.67 4.79
N ALA A 96 -4.23 -6.33 4.36
CA ALA A 96 -5.31 -6.03 5.30
C ALA A 96 -5.76 -7.27 6.09
N ILE A 97 -5.85 -8.43 5.43
CA ILE A 97 -6.18 -9.71 6.06
C ILE A 97 -5.10 -10.12 7.08
N ASP A 98 -3.83 -10.05 6.68
CA ASP A 98 -2.69 -10.41 7.53
C ASP A 98 -2.67 -9.56 8.80
N HIS A 99 -2.91 -8.25 8.69
CA HIS A 99 -3.00 -7.37 9.86
C HIS A 99 -4.19 -7.72 10.76
N LEU A 100 -5.33 -8.13 10.20
CA LEU A 100 -6.47 -8.59 11.01
C LEU A 100 -6.17 -9.92 11.70
N GLN A 101 -5.49 -10.86 11.05
CA GLN A 101 -5.05 -12.12 11.66
C GLN A 101 -4.04 -11.88 12.78
N VAL A 102 -3.03 -11.00 12.53
CA VAL A 102 -2.08 -10.59 13.57
C VAL A 102 -2.79 -9.93 14.74
N LEU A 103 -3.80 -9.07 14.48
CA LEU A 103 -4.61 -8.48 15.55
C LEU A 103 -5.33 -9.57 16.35
N GLY A 104 -5.88 -10.60 15.70
CA GLY A 104 -6.50 -11.75 16.37
C GLY A 104 -5.52 -12.43 17.33
N GLU A 105 -4.31 -12.74 16.87
CA GLU A 105 -3.27 -13.33 17.72
C GLU A 105 -2.85 -12.42 18.88
N VAL A 106 -2.75 -11.11 18.65
CA VAL A 106 -2.45 -10.14 19.72
C VAL A 106 -3.58 -10.09 20.75
N LEU A 107 -4.84 -10.13 20.33
CA LEU A 107 -6.00 -10.16 21.24
C LEU A 107 -6.09 -11.46 22.05
N LYS A 108 -5.60 -12.56 21.49
CA LYS A 108 -5.54 -13.87 22.15
C LYS A 108 -4.42 -13.93 23.20
N GLN A 109 -3.26 -13.38 22.89
CA GLN A 109 -2.08 -13.48 23.73
C GLN A 109 -1.97 -12.42 24.82
N PHE A 110 -2.60 -11.25 24.61
CA PHE A 110 -2.42 -10.09 25.49
C PHE A 110 -3.76 -9.53 25.98
N LYS A 111 -3.79 -9.13 27.26
CA LYS A 111 -4.92 -8.39 27.82
C LYS A 111 -4.92 -6.96 27.30
N ILE A 112 -5.68 -6.70 26.25
CA ILE A 112 -5.79 -5.40 25.59
C ILE A 112 -7.15 -4.77 25.87
N ASN A 113 -7.18 -3.45 25.99
CA ASN A 113 -8.44 -2.71 26.06
C ASN A 113 -9.11 -2.70 24.68
N ARG A 114 -10.06 -3.60 24.47
CA ARG A 114 -10.78 -3.79 23.20
C ARG A 114 -11.63 -2.58 22.78
N ARG A 115 -11.95 -1.72 23.71
CA ARG A 115 -12.63 -0.45 23.42
C ARG A 115 -11.71 0.59 22.80
N ARG A 116 -10.39 0.33 22.75
CA ARG A 116 -9.38 1.30 22.29
C ARG A 116 -8.39 0.65 21.32
N ILE A 117 -8.88 0.00 20.30
CA ILE A 117 -8.04 -0.51 19.21
C ILE A 117 -7.98 0.58 18.12
N ILE A 118 -6.80 1.11 17.89
CA ILE A 118 -6.55 2.21 16.95
C ILE A 118 -5.64 1.71 15.84
N VAL A 119 -6.02 1.94 14.59
CA VAL A 119 -5.17 1.71 13.41
C VAL A 119 -4.74 3.04 12.84
N TYR A 120 -3.49 3.13 12.46
CA TYR A 120 -2.92 4.29 11.79
C TYR A 120 -2.18 3.86 10.53
N GLY A 121 -2.45 4.51 9.41
CA GLY A 121 -1.79 4.24 8.14
C GLY A 121 -1.52 5.48 7.30
N THR A 122 -0.44 5.46 6.53
CA THR A 122 -0.07 6.51 5.59
C THR A 122 0.11 5.91 4.20
N SER A 123 -0.35 6.62 3.15
CA SER A 123 -0.22 6.19 1.76
C SER A 123 -0.82 4.79 1.57
N TYR A 124 -0.05 3.83 1.07
CA TYR A 124 -0.49 2.44 0.95
C TYR A 124 -0.95 1.84 2.30
N GLY A 125 -0.28 2.18 3.42
CA GLY A 125 -0.73 1.79 4.77
C GLY A 125 -2.07 2.43 5.14
N GLY A 126 -2.36 3.65 4.67
CA GLY A 126 -3.67 4.30 4.83
C GLY A 126 -4.77 3.52 4.11
N TYR A 127 -4.52 3.10 2.88
CA TYR A 127 -5.42 2.23 2.14
C TYR A 127 -5.65 0.88 2.83
N THR A 128 -4.58 0.26 3.32
CA THR A 128 -4.67 -0.99 4.10
C THR A 128 -5.54 -0.80 5.35
N ALA A 129 -5.36 0.30 6.08
CA ALA A 129 -6.16 0.62 7.26
C ALA A 129 -7.65 0.81 6.93
N LEU A 130 -7.97 1.46 5.80
CA LEU A 130 -9.35 1.61 5.32
C LEU A 130 -9.97 0.26 4.94
N LEU A 131 -9.21 -0.63 4.30
CA LEU A 131 -9.65 -1.99 3.99
C LEU A 131 -9.89 -2.82 5.26
N MET A 132 -9.02 -2.69 6.27
CA MET A 132 -9.24 -3.33 7.57
C MET A 132 -10.57 -2.88 8.20
N GLY A 133 -10.87 -1.57 8.16
CA GLY A 133 -12.15 -1.05 8.64
C GLY A 133 -13.36 -1.52 7.84
N LYS A 134 -13.21 -1.75 6.53
CA LYS A 134 -14.23 -2.32 5.66
C LYS A 134 -14.50 -3.80 5.98
N PHE A 135 -13.44 -4.57 6.27
CA PHE A 135 -13.54 -6.01 6.52
C PHE A 135 -13.91 -6.34 7.97
N ALA A 136 -13.55 -5.48 8.92
CA ALA A 136 -13.82 -5.66 10.35
C ALA A 136 -14.46 -4.40 10.96
N PRO A 137 -15.74 -4.09 10.60
CA PRO A 137 -16.38 -2.81 10.91
C PRO A 137 -16.65 -2.57 12.40
N GLN A 138 -16.66 -3.61 13.25
CA GLN A 138 -16.90 -3.48 14.68
C GLN A 138 -15.62 -3.56 15.53
N THR A 139 -14.46 -3.78 14.89
CA THR A 139 -13.22 -4.07 15.63
C THR A 139 -12.52 -2.81 16.14
N PHE A 140 -12.43 -1.76 15.32
CA PHE A 140 -11.63 -0.58 15.64
C PHE A 140 -12.45 0.50 16.37
N SER A 141 -11.81 1.19 17.31
CA SER A 141 -12.36 2.44 17.85
C SER A 141 -12.09 3.61 16.92
N VAL A 142 -10.86 3.66 16.39
CA VAL A 142 -10.40 4.73 15.50
C VAL A 142 -9.54 4.17 14.37
N ILE A 143 -9.74 4.71 13.18
CA ILE A 143 -8.83 4.56 12.04
C ILE A 143 -8.32 5.96 11.68
N VAL A 144 -7.00 6.10 11.67
CA VAL A 144 -6.32 7.33 11.23
C VAL A 144 -5.67 7.04 9.88
N GLU A 145 -6.10 7.76 8.89
CA GLU A 145 -5.64 7.63 7.50
C GLU A 145 -4.98 8.93 7.04
N ASN A 146 -3.82 8.83 6.42
CA ASN A 146 -3.10 9.93 5.83
C ASN A 146 -2.71 9.62 4.38
N SER A 147 -3.32 10.30 3.42
CA SER A 147 -3.01 10.22 1.99
C SER A 147 -3.11 8.80 1.41
N GLY A 148 -4.05 7.99 1.90
CA GLY A 148 -4.26 6.62 1.41
C GLY A 148 -4.93 6.59 0.03
N PHE A 149 -4.82 5.46 -0.63
CA PHE A 149 -5.57 5.19 -1.85
C PHE A 149 -7.03 4.90 -1.50
N VAL A 150 -7.96 5.31 -2.33
CA VAL A 150 -9.40 5.02 -2.14
C VAL A 150 -9.92 3.93 -3.07
N CYS A 151 -9.11 3.47 -3.98
CA CYS A 151 -9.38 2.29 -4.81
C CYS A 151 -8.07 1.62 -5.22
N THR A 152 -8.20 0.46 -5.85
CA THR A 152 -7.07 -0.31 -6.36
C THR A 152 -6.30 0.49 -7.40
N SER A 153 -5.01 0.64 -7.21
CA SER A 153 -4.12 1.12 -8.25
C SER A 153 -3.72 -0.05 -9.13
N ILE A 154 -4.47 -0.25 -10.21
CA ILE A 154 -4.27 -1.37 -11.14
C ILE A 154 -2.88 -1.31 -11.76
N ASP A 155 -2.36 -0.10 -11.97
CA ASP A 155 -1.03 0.13 -12.51
C ASP A 155 0.07 -0.61 -11.73
N TYR A 156 -0.09 -0.75 -10.41
CA TYR A 156 0.86 -1.51 -9.59
C TYR A 156 0.67 -3.03 -9.63
N ILE A 157 -0.44 -3.51 -10.20
CA ILE A 157 -0.76 -4.94 -10.25
C ILE A 157 -0.46 -5.51 -11.63
N VAL A 158 -0.94 -4.87 -12.70
CA VAL A 158 -0.84 -5.39 -14.08
C VAL A 158 0.05 -4.54 -15.00
N ALA A 159 0.54 -3.45 -14.48
CA ALA A 159 1.47 -2.45 -15.01
C ALA A 159 1.71 -2.45 -16.53
N LYS A 160 2.44 -3.44 -17.02
CA LYS A 160 2.88 -3.56 -18.42
C LYS A 160 1.76 -3.71 -19.45
N GLU A 161 0.56 -4.10 -19.04
CA GLU A 161 -0.56 -4.28 -19.96
C GLU A 161 -1.36 -2.99 -20.19
N LEU A 162 -1.41 -2.08 -19.22
CA LEU A 162 -2.20 -0.85 -19.30
C LEU A 162 -1.53 0.22 -20.16
N SER A 163 -0.21 0.22 -20.26
CA SER A 163 0.53 1.30 -20.92
C SER A 163 1.20 0.90 -22.24
N GLY A 164 1.17 -0.39 -22.61
CA GLY A 164 2.01 -0.91 -23.71
C GLY A 164 3.51 -0.72 -23.46
N LYS A 165 3.85 -0.16 -22.32
CA LYS A 165 5.18 -0.01 -21.73
C LYS A 165 5.14 -0.72 -20.41
N SER A 166 6.20 -1.42 -20.06
CA SER A 166 6.39 -1.94 -18.71
C SER A 166 5.96 -0.85 -17.70
N GLY A 167 5.20 -1.21 -16.69
CA GLY A 167 4.61 -0.29 -15.72
C GLY A 167 5.63 0.52 -14.96
N ASP A 168 6.12 1.52 -15.66
CA ASP A 168 7.23 2.30 -15.22
C ASP A 168 6.74 3.38 -14.27
N PHE A 169 7.14 3.30 -13.03
CA PHE A 169 7.12 4.45 -12.16
C PHE A 169 8.54 5.00 -12.03
N GLY A 170 8.66 6.32 -12.17
CA GLY A 170 9.92 7.00 -11.99
C GLY A 170 10.25 7.14 -10.51
N ILE A 171 11.44 6.72 -10.12
CA ILE A 171 12.03 7.09 -8.84
C ILE A 171 13.21 8.03 -9.11
N THR A 172 13.38 9.04 -8.27
CA THR A 172 14.52 9.93 -8.36
C THR A 172 15.57 9.48 -7.34
N ILE A 173 16.72 9.03 -7.82
CA ILE A 173 17.87 8.65 -6.99
C ILE A 173 18.99 9.60 -7.34
N ASN A 174 19.52 10.35 -6.37
CA ASN A 174 20.63 11.30 -6.58
C ASN A 174 20.43 12.22 -7.79
N GLN A 175 19.24 12.81 -7.95
CA GLN A 175 18.85 13.68 -9.07
C GLN A 175 18.67 12.98 -10.42
N MET A 176 18.75 11.67 -10.47
CA MET A 176 18.46 10.88 -11.67
C MET A 176 17.07 10.29 -11.62
N ASN A 177 16.36 10.36 -12.73
CA ASN A 177 15.09 9.65 -12.88
C ASN A 177 15.38 8.22 -13.34
N VAL A 178 15.03 7.25 -12.54
CA VAL A 178 15.14 5.83 -12.85
C VAL A 178 13.73 5.27 -13.06
N ASN A 179 13.50 4.68 -14.22
CA ASN A 179 12.25 3.99 -14.50
C ASN A 179 12.31 2.58 -13.90
N VAL A 180 11.31 2.23 -13.11
CA VAL A 180 11.19 0.92 -12.48
C VAL A 180 10.04 0.18 -13.15
N SER A 181 10.34 -0.96 -13.74
CA SER A 181 9.35 -1.89 -14.27
C SER A 181 9.09 -3.01 -13.27
N VAL A 182 7.83 -3.37 -13.12
CA VAL A 182 7.42 -4.49 -12.25
C VAL A 182 7.14 -5.71 -13.14
N ASP A 183 7.95 -6.74 -12.98
CA ASP A 183 7.68 -8.04 -13.59
C ASP A 183 6.83 -8.88 -12.64
N ASN A 184 5.54 -8.93 -12.91
CA ASN A 184 4.61 -9.76 -12.17
C ASN A 184 3.73 -10.58 -13.14
N PRO A 185 3.20 -11.73 -12.71
CA PRO A 185 2.43 -12.62 -13.57
C PRO A 185 0.98 -12.15 -13.81
N TRP A 186 0.51 -11.10 -13.13
CA TRP A 186 -0.88 -10.66 -13.25
C TRP A 186 -1.19 -10.11 -14.62
N THR A 187 -2.36 -10.48 -15.15
CA THR A 187 -2.87 -10.07 -16.47
C THR A 187 -4.33 -9.67 -16.38
N ILE A 188 -4.76 -8.70 -17.19
CA ILE A 188 -6.16 -8.37 -17.47
C ILE A 188 -6.56 -8.73 -18.89
N MET A 189 -5.62 -9.24 -19.70
CA MET A 189 -5.79 -9.52 -21.11
C MET A 189 -6.05 -11.01 -21.40
N ASP A 190 -5.63 -11.89 -20.52
CA ASP A 190 -5.78 -13.35 -20.67
C ASP A 190 -6.66 -13.93 -19.56
N GLU A 191 -7.94 -14.10 -19.86
CA GLU A 191 -8.93 -14.68 -18.94
C GLU A 191 -8.67 -16.14 -18.58
N THR A 192 -7.86 -16.84 -19.37
CA THR A 192 -7.51 -18.25 -19.13
C THR A 192 -6.32 -18.41 -18.18
N SER A 193 -5.60 -17.33 -17.93
CA SER A 193 -4.45 -17.32 -17.04
C SER A 193 -4.87 -17.55 -15.58
N PRO A 194 -4.15 -18.38 -14.81
CA PRO A 194 -4.35 -18.50 -13.36
C PRO A 194 -4.09 -17.19 -12.62
N TYR A 195 -3.46 -16.23 -13.29
CA TYR A 195 -3.16 -14.90 -12.76
C TYR A 195 -4.09 -13.82 -13.35
N PHE A 196 -5.23 -14.19 -13.89
CA PHE A 196 -6.19 -13.22 -14.41
C PHE A 196 -6.74 -12.34 -13.29
N PHE A 197 -6.58 -11.03 -13.44
CA PHE A 197 -7.08 -10.04 -12.49
C PHE A 197 -8.55 -9.72 -12.81
N ALA A 198 -9.44 -10.62 -12.43
CA ALA A 198 -10.88 -10.52 -12.66
C ALA A 198 -11.51 -9.30 -11.94
N ASP A 199 -12.72 -8.96 -12.35
CA ASP A 199 -13.48 -7.85 -11.74
C ASP A 199 -13.76 -8.05 -10.24
N SER A 200 -13.93 -9.27 -9.77
CA SER A 200 -14.04 -9.57 -8.35
C SER A 200 -12.80 -9.15 -7.56
N HIS A 201 -11.60 -9.32 -8.11
CA HIS A 201 -10.36 -8.85 -7.51
C HIS A 201 -10.32 -7.33 -7.38
N ARG A 202 -10.89 -6.60 -8.34
CA ARG A 202 -11.03 -5.16 -8.31
C ARG A 202 -12.07 -4.72 -7.29
N GLN A 203 -13.24 -5.39 -7.30
CA GLN A 203 -14.38 -5.02 -6.46
C GLN A 203 -14.11 -5.23 -4.97
N ILE A 204 -13.47 -6.36 -4.59
CA ILE A 204 -13.15 -6.60 -3.16
C ILE A 204 -12.18 -5.55 -2.60
N ARG A 205 -11.29 -5.02 -3.44
CA ARG A 205 -10.31 -3.97 -3.08
C ARG A 205 -10.87 -2.56 -3.15
N SER A 206 -12.00 -2.35 -3.84
CA SER A 206 -12.60 -1.03 -4.00
C SER A 206 -13.27 -0.55 -2.72
N LEU A 207 -13.01 0.68 -2.30
CA LEU A 207 -13.72 1.35 -1.22
C LEU A 207 -15.05 1.98 -1.68
N PHE A 208 -15.32 1.99 -2.99
CA PHE A 208 -16.55 2.52 -3.59
C PHE A 208 -17.68 1.49 -3.68
N ASN A 209 -17.44 0.22 -3.40
CA ASN A 209 -18.49 -0.77 -3.42
C ASN A 209 -19.37 -0.64 -2.17
N LEU A 210 -20.55 -0.02 -2.33
CA LEU A 210 -21.48 0.30 -1.23
C LEU A 210 -21.97 -0.95 -0.51
N SER A 211 -22.20 -2.05 -1.24
CA SER A 211 -22.71 -3.31 -0.67
C SER A 211 -21.72 -3.97 0.31
N HIS A 212 -20.46 -3.56 0.27
CA HIS A 212 -19.43 -4.09 1.17
C HIS A 212 -19.33 -3.34 2.50
N TRP A 213 -19.92 -2.15 2.62
CA TRP A 213 -19.88 -1.39 3.86
C TRP A 213 -20.99 -1.79 4.82
N ARG A 214 -20.68 -1.73 6.11
CA ARG A 214 -21.63 -1.96 7.20
C ARG A 214 -21.58 -0.77 8.17
N LYS A 215 -22.68 -0.52 8.88
CA LYS A 215 -22.66 0.47 9.96
C LYS A 215 -21.60 0.10 10.98
N SER A 216 -20.82 1.08 11.39
CA SER A 216 -19.65 0.90 12.23
C SER A 216 -19.60 1.94 13.34
N ALA A 217 -19.18 1.51 14.53
CA ALA A 217 -18.86 2.41 15.64
C ALA A 217 -17.45 3.03 15.49
N THR A 218 -16.68 2.62 14.50
CA THR A 218 -15.34 3.16 14.20
C THR A 218 -15.44 4.62 13.80
N ARG A 219 -14.57 5.44 14.36
CA ARG A 219 -14.39 6.83 13.95
C ARG A 219 -13.18 6.93 13.01
N TYR A 220 -13.37 7.55 11.86
CA TYR A 220 -12.33 7.73 10.86
C TYR A 220 -11.80 9.16 10.91
N PHE A 221 -10.48 9.31 11.01
CA PHE A 221 -9.77 10.57 10.80
C PHE A 221 -9.00 10.48 9.51
N ILE A 222 -9.42 11.27 8.53
CA ILE A 222 -8.88 11.25 7.16
C ILE A 222 -8.19 12.58 6.89
N PHE A 223 -6.92 12.51 6.48
CA PHE A 223 -6.09 13.67 6.14
C PHE A 223 -5.61 13.55 4.70
N HIS A 224 -6.01 14.49 3.86
CA HIS A 224 -5.60 14.48 2.45
C HIS A 224 -5.21 15.87 1.98
N SER A 225 -4.11 15.94 1.20
CA SER A 225 -3.69 17.17 0.54
C SER A 225 -4.63 17.53 -0.60
N THR A 226 -4.99 18.82 -0.71
CA THR A 226 -5.70 19.34 -1.87
C THR A 226 -4.86 19.35 -3.14
N GLN A 227 -3.57 19.07 -3.05
CA GLN A 227 -2.63 19.04 -4.18
C GLN A 227 -1.94 17.68 -4.35
N ASP A 228 -2.51 16.62 -3.80
CA ASP A 228 -1.99 15.27 -4.03
C ASP A 228 -2.09 14.92 -5.51
N ARG A 229 -0.93 14.64 -6.13
CA ARG A 229 -0.80 14.32 -7.55
C ARG A 229 -0.20 12.95 -7.81
N LEU A 230 -0.09 12.10 -6.77
CA LEU A 230 0.49 10.77 -6.93
C LEU A 230 -0.30 9.95 -7.96
N SER A 231 -1.62 9.94 -7.84
CA SER A 231 -2.50 9.24 -8.76
C SER A 231 -3.85 9.96 -8.86
N ARG A 232 -4.19 10.40 -10.08
CA ARG A 232 -5.48 11.06 -10.32
C ARG A 232 -6.67 10.14 -10.03
N ALA A 233 -6.51 8.86 -10.28
CA ALA A 233 -7.59 7.87 -10.13
C ALA A 233 -7.79 7.40 -8.68
N THR A 234 -6.76 7.48 -7.83
CA THR A 234 -6.77 6.79 -6.54
C THR A 234 -6.51 7.68 -5.33
N THR A 235 -5.78 8.81 -5.50
CA THR A 235 -5.38 9.71 -4.41
C THR A 235 -5.81 11.16 -4.64
N SER A 236 -6.45 11.49 -5.76
CA SER A 236 -6.90 12.87 -5.98
C SER A 236 -7.96 13.28 -4.96
N ILE A 237 -7.97 14.58 -4.63
CA ILE A 237 -8.89 15.11 -3.63
C ILE A 237 -10.37 14.85 -4.02
N GLU A 238 -10.68 14.87 -5.31
CA GLU A 238 -12.03 14.60 -5.81
C GLU A 238 -12.46 13.14 -5.55
N MET A 239 -11.53 12.20 -5.69
CA MET A 239 -11.81 10.78 -5.43
C MET A 239 -11.96 10.54 -3.94
N VAL A 240 -11.12 11.17 -3.13
CA VAL A 240 -11.20 11.08 -1.66
C VAL A 240 -12.52 11.70 -1.15
N ASP A 241 -12.92 12.84 -1.68
CA ASP A 241 -14.20 13.47 -1.35
C ASP A 241 -15.39 12.55 -1.61
N LYS A 242 -15.42 11.90 -2.79
CA LYS A 242 -16.47 10.93 -3.14
C LYS A 242 -16.48 9.78 -2.13
N PHE A 243 -15.31 9.24 -1.81
CA PHE A 243 -15.19 8.15 -0.83
C PHE A 243 -15.66 8.59 0.56
N VAL A 244 -15.23 9.75 1.04
CA VAL A 244 -15.64 10.28 2.35
C VAL A 244 -17.15 10.46 2.44
N ASN A 245 -17.78 10.94 1.38
CA ASN A 245 -19.24 11.08 1.32
C ASN A 245 -19.96 9.72 1.43
N ILE A 246 -19.38 8.67 0.84
CA ILE A 246 -19.88 7.31 0.98
C ILE A 246 -19.70 6.84 2.43
N LEU A 247 -18.48 6.96 2.97
CA LEU A 247 -18.13 6.45 4.29
C LEU A 247 -18.97 7.07 5.41
N ARG A 248 -19.36 8.33 5.30
CA ARG A 248 -20.26 9.05 6.24
C ARG A 248 -21.63 8.39 6.41
N ASN A 249 -22.09 7.60 5.43
CA ASN A 249 -23.32 6.83 5.57
C ASN A 249 -23.17 5.63 6.51
N TYR A 250 -21.94 5.22 6.83
CA TYR A 250 -21.65 4.00 7.58
C TYR A 250 -20.94 4.25 8.90
N ALA A 251 -20.19 5.35 9.02
CA ALA A 251 -19.36 5.66 10.17
C ALA A 251 -19.23 7.17 10.41
N GLN A 252 -18.73 7.54 11.59
CA GLN A 252 -18.33 8.92 11.87
C GLN A 252 -17.01 9.24 11.20
N VAL A 253 -16.95 10.34 10.44
CA VAL A 253 -15.76 10.72 9.66
C VAL A 253 -15.38 12.17 9.95
N ASP A 254 -14.19 12.35 10.49
CA ASP A 254 -13.49 13.63 10.63
C ASP A 254 -12.51 13.78 9.46
N TYR A 255 -12.88 14.58 8.49
CA TYR A 255 -12.10 14.76 7.27
C TYR A 255 -11.44 16.12 7.22
N THR A 256 -10.12 16.12 7.03
CA THR A 256 -9.31 17.33 6.87
C THR A 256 -8.72 17.37 5.46
N ARG A 257 -9.21 18.32 4.66
CA ARG A 257 -8.59 18.71 3.40
C ARG A 257 -7.45 19.66 3.72
N VAL A 258 -6.22 19.16 3.66
CA VAL A 258 -5.02 19.95 3.97
C VAL A 258 -4.68 20.87 2.80
N LYS A 259 -4.64 22.16 3.05
CA LYS A 259 -4.35 23.24 2.09
C LYS A 259 -3.15 24.06 2.55
N THR A 260 -2.70 25.01 1.74
CA THR A 260 -1.51 25.84 2.04
C THR A 260 -1.55 26.49 3.41
N SER A 261 -2.73 26.95 3.86
CA SER A 261 -2.87 27.57 5.19
C SER A 261 -2.68 26.59 6.37
N ASP A 262 -2.70 25.30 6.12
CA ASP A 262 -2.56 24.26 7.15
C ASP A 262 -1.10 23.79 7.30
N ILE A 263 -0.20 24.26 6.44
CA ILE A 263 1.22 23.96 6.51
C ILE A 263 1.84 24.73 7.66
N ASP A 264 2.15 24.00 8.74
CA ASP A 264 2.71 24.54 9.98
C ASP A 264 4.20 24.19 10.17
N GLY A 265 4.79 23.45 9.23
CA GLY A 265 6.17 22.98 9.29
C GLY A 265 6.43 21.91 10.37
N LYS A 266 5.42 21.59 11.19
CA LYS A 266 5.50 20.63 12.30
C LYS A 266 4.70 19.37 12.04
N VAL A 267 3.39 19.51 11.84
CA VAL A 267 2.49 18.38 11.51
C VAL A 267 2.46 18.18 10.01
N PHE A 268 2.15 19.22 9.25
CA PHE A 268 2.18 19.20 7.78
C PHE A 268 3.31 20.09 7.28
N LYS A 269 4.18 19.56 6.43
CA LYS A 269 5.36 20.28 5.94
C LYS A 269 5.22 20.76 4.48
N ASN A 270 4.38 20.09 3.68
CA ASN A 270 4.09 20.45 2.29
C ASN A 270 2.73 19.88 1.87
N LEU A 271 2.36 20.07 0.60
CA LEU A 271 1.14 19.55 0.01
C LEU A 271 1.37 18.39 -0.97
N SER A 272 2.56 17.82 -1.04
CA SER A 272 2.81 16.60 -1.80
C SER A 272 2.08 15.40 -1.18
N HIS A 273 2.08 14.28 -1.86
CA HIS A 273 1.56 13.02 -1.32
C HIS A 273 2.19 12.70 0.05
N GLY A 274 1.36 12.32 1.03
CA GLY A 274 1.81 12.11 2.41
C GLY A 274 2.10 13.39 3.19
N MET A 275 2.13 14.56 2.53
CA MET A 275 2.34 15.90 3.12
C MET A 275 3.62 16.02 3.96
N ASN A 276 4.58 15.08 3.79
CA ASN A 276 5.71 14.88 4.69
C ASN A 276 5.30 15.03 6.16
N ALA A 277 4.14 14.44 6.49
CA ALA A 277 3.47 14.66 7.76
C ALA A 277 4.19 13.95 8.90
N SER A 278 4.21 14.61 10.06
CA SER A 278 4.69 14.00 11.29
C SER A 278 3.67 12.93 11.76
N LEU A 279 4.03 11.66 11.73
CA LEU A 279 3.17 10.56 12.19
C LEU A 279 2.70 10.79 13.63
N ARG A 280 3.65 11.11 14.52
CA ARG A 280 3.35 11.45 15.91
C ARG A 280 2.46 12.69 16.01
N GLY A 281 2.78 13.74 15.23
CA GLY A 281 2.01 14.98 15.22
C GLY A 281 0.56 14.78 14.79
N LEU A 282 0.31 13.93 13.79
CA LEU A 282 -1.05 13.56 13.38
C LEU A 282 -1.78 12.77 14.46
N PHE A 283 -1.12 11.77 15.05
CA PHE A 283 -1.70 11.01 16.15
C PHE A 283 -2.04 11.91 17.35
N ASP A 284 -1.13 12.78 17.76
CA ASP A 284 -1.36 13.76 18.83
C ASP A 284 -2.54 14.69 18.49
N ARG A 285 -2.69 15.10 17.23
CA ARG A 285 -3.81 15.93 16.76
C ARG A 285 -5.13 15.18 16.92
N VAL A 286 -5.20 13.91 16.54
CA VAL A 286 -6.36 13.04 16.72
C VAL A 286 -6.70 12.90 18.19
N VAL A 287 -5.72 12.57 19.03
CA VAL A 287 -5.90 12.42 20.48
C VAL A 287 -6.35 13.71 21.15
N LYS A 288 -5.83 14.87 20.72
CA LYS A 288 -6.23 16.19 21.26
C LYS A 288 -7.65 16.58 20.82
N THR A 289 -8.01 16.30 19.58
CA THR A 289 -9.37 16.52 19.08
C THR A 289 -10.37 15.72 19.90
N ASP A 290 -9.95 14.59 20.43
CA ASP A 290 -10.76 13.66 21.19
C ASP A 290 -10.90 13.95 22.69
N LYS A 291 -10.30 14.99 23.23
CA LYS A 291 -10.54 15.40 24.64
C LYS A 291 -12.03 15.67 24.92
N LYS A 292 -12.84 15.96 23.88
CA LYS A 292 -14.30 16.09 23.95
C LYS A 292 -15.06 14.84 23.52
N HIS A 293 -14.42 13.92 22.79
CA HIS A 293 -15.06 12.78 22.16
C HIS A 293 -14.22 11.53 22.44
N LYS A 294 -14.76 10.61 23.17
CA LYS A 294 -14.08 9.39 23.63
C LYS A 294 -13.52 8.57 22.44
N LEU A 295 -12.20 8.43 22.32
CA LEU A 295 -11.54 7.49 21.41
C LEU A 295 -11.86 6.01 21.73
N PHE A 296 -12.88 5.82 22.54
CA PHE A 296 -13.34 4.52 22.97
C PHE A 296 -14.64 4.19 22.26
N LYS A 297 -14.75 2.97 21.79
CA LYS A 297 -16.07 2.43 21.44
C LYS A 297 -16.97 2.35 22.68
N GLY A 298 -18.28 2.37 22.46
CA GLY A 298 -19.27 2.17 23.53
C GLY A 298 -19.18 0.80 24.20
N THR A 299 -18.76 -0.23 23.45
CA THR A 299 -18.65 -1.63 23.88
C THR A 299 -17.24 -2.18 23.71
N GLU A 300 -16.91 -3.26 24.43
CA GLU A 300 -15.71 -4.06 24.21
C GLU A 300 -15.86 -5.09 23.09
N GLU A 301 -17.09 -5.30 22.63
CA GLU A 301 -17.36 -6.20 21.52
C GLU A 301 -16.60 -5.78 20.26
N ASN A 302 -16.14 -6.77 19.53
CA ASN A 302 -15.48 -6.63 18.24
C ASN A 302 -15.90 -7.78 17.32
N ASP A 303 -15.48 -7.76 16.07
CA ASP A 303 -15.91 -8.76 15.10
C ASP A 303 -15.60 -10.18 15.54
N PHE A 304 -14.48 -10.42 16.24
CA PHE A 304 -14.12 -11.73 16.78
C PHE A 304 -15.08 -12.17 17.90
N SER A 305 -15.29 -11.32 18.90
CA SER A 305 -16.16 -11.67 20.03
C SER A 305 -17.65 -11.78 19.65
N LEU A 306 -18.03 -11.20 18.53
CA LEU A 306 -19.39 -11.28 17.97
C LEU A 306 -19.56 -12.48 17.03
N ASN A 307 -18.52 -13.28 16.78
CA ASN A 307 -18.52 -14.32 15.74
C ASN A 307 -19.05 -13.81 14.40
N SER A 308 -18.60 -12.62 13.99
CA SER A 308 -19.14 -11.95 12.82
C SER A 308 -18.84 -12.72 11.53
N GLU A 309 -19.83 -12.82 10.66
CA GLU A 309 -19.65 -13.28 9.28
C GLU A 309 -20.02 -12.15 8.32
N TYR A 310 -19.11 -11.82 7.41
CA TYR A 310 -19.35 -10.83 6.37
C TYR A 310 -19.20 -11.46 4.99
N ARG A 311 -20.28 -11.43 4.23
CA ARG A 311 -20.32 -11.87 2.84
C ARG A 311 -20.19 -10.64 1.96
N LEU A 312 -19.09 -10.54 1.23
CA LEU A 312 -18.78 -9.43 0.32
C LEU A 312 -18.95 -9.92 -1.12
N THR A 313 -20.13 -9.65 -1.66
CA THR A 313 -20.49 -10.11 -3.00
C THR A 313 -19.83 -9.25 -4.06
N CYS A 314 -19.08 -9.89 -4.94
CA CYS A 314 -18.51 -9.34 -6.16
C CYS A 314 -19.24 -9.94 -7.37
N VAL A 315 -18.84 -9.58 -8.60
CA VAL A 315 -19.58 -9.96 -9.80
C VAL A 315 -19.69 -11.49 -10.01
N ASP A 316 -18.61 -12.23 -9.75
CA ASP A 316 -18.50 -13.67 -9.96
C ASP A 316 -18.11 -14.46 -8.71
N LYS A 317 -17.81 -13.79 -7.61
CA LYS A 317 -17.32 -14.38 -6.37
C LYS A 317 -17.96 -13.73 -5.13
N ILE A 318 -18.04 -14.53 -4.07
CA ILE A 318 -18.40 -14.05 -2.73
C ILE A 318 -17.21 -14.31 -1.81
N TYR A 319 -16.64 -13.25 -1.26
CA TYR A 319 -15.64 -13.35 -0.20
C TYR A 319 -16.36 -13.42 1.15
N VAL A 320 -16.13 -14.49 1.89
CA VAL A 320 -16.74 -14.69 3.21
C VAL A 320 -15.66 -14.56 4.28
N PHE A 321 -15.77 -13.51 5.07
CA PHE A 321 -14.89 -13.23 6.21
C PHE A 321 -15.57 -13.77 7.47
N ASN A 322 -14.96 -14.76 8.11
CA ASN A 322 -15.47 -15.42 9.28
C ASN A 322 -14.57 -15.14 10.47
N PHE A 323 -15.06 -14.35 11.42
CA PHE A 323 -14.39 -14.06 12.68
C PHE A 323 -14.89 -15.04 13.73
N LYS A 324 -14.00 -15.56 14.57
CA LYS A 324 -14.30 -16.54 15.61
C LYS A 324 -13.95 -16.01 17.00
N GLU A 325 -14.64 -16.49 18.02
CA GLU A 325 -14.39 -16.14 19.43
C GLU A 325 -12.98 -16.53 19.90
N ASP A 326 -12.38 -17.54 19.29
CA ASP A 326 -10.98 -17.94 19.53
C ASP A 326 -9.97 -17.00 18.87
N TYR A 327 -10.43 -15.86 18.35
CA TYR A 327 -9.67 -14.84 17.62
C TYR A 327 -9.08 -15.29 16.29
N THR A 328 -9.58 -16.37 15.69
CA THR A 328 -9.21 -16.73 14.32
C THR A 328 -10.05 -15.96 13.31
N LEU A 329 -9.43 -15.60 12.19
CA LEU A 329 -10.09 -15.08 10.99
C LEU A 329 -9.83 -16.06 9.86
N THR A 330 -10.91 -16.59 9.29
CA THR A 330 -10.85 -17.39 8.07
C THR A 330 -11.54 -16.68 6.93
N ILE A 331 -11.00 -16.80 5.73
CA ILE A 331 -11.59 -16.25 4.53
C ILE A 331 -11.82 -17.39 3.54
N SER A 332 -13.04 -17.50 3.03
CA SER A 332 -13.37 -18.41 1.95
C SER A 332 -13.86 -17.65 0.72
N LEU A 333 -13.68 -18.26 -0.43
CA LEU A 333 -14.05 -17.70 -1.72
C LEU A 333 -15.05 -18.67 -2.37
N ASN A 334 -16.29 -18.21 -2.53
CA ASN A 334 -17.36 -18.98 -3.16
C ASN A 334 -17.65 -18.43 -4.55
N SER A 335 -17.84 -19.29 -5.54
CA SER A 335 -18.37 -18.88 -6.84
C SER A 335 -19.86 -18.55 -6.73
N ILE A 336 -20.30 -17.56 -7.48
CA ILE A 336 -21.72 -17.32 -7.69
C ILE A 336 -22.12 -18.26 -8.82
N GLU A 337 -22.99 -19.23 -8.52
CA GLU A 337 -23.59 -20.06 -9.57
C GLU A 337 -24.44 -19.15 -10.46
N SER A 338 -24.17 -19.17 -11.75
CA SER A 338 -24.87 -18.39 -12.78
C SER A 338 -26.25 -18.95 -13.08
#